data_70e974c79438b805fa85cc3c3bc75e59
#
_entry.id   70e974c79438b805fa85cc3c3bc75e59
#
_cell.length_a   1.000
_cell.length_b   1.000
_cell.length_c   1.000
_cell.angle_alpha   90.00
_cell.angle_beta   90.00
_cell.angle_gamma   90.00
#
_symmetry.space_group_name_H-M   'P 1'
#
loop_
_entity.id
_entity.type
_entity.pdbx_description
1 polymer ?
#
loop_
_entity_poly.entity_id
_entity_poly.type
_entity_poly.pdbx_seq_one_letter_code
_entity_poly.pdbx_strand_id
1 'polypeptide(L)'
;RPGDYQDRRAGTLKEAVTISSEYTVQYDKNTKAQVEQMPEPSVKYWYEKAAVSEQIPKWLDVPFLGWNENQTAKEGQYQPGENLPAEKNQDLTLYAIWEDRVSIRYLGNHAEEGQEKSEIVSYEDCLQNGYRIQKNKGYTDYKRNRHTFAGWDQRADVGAKEAAFQENRENRISYEELRKIAASQRTETGESREMAKVALYAIWDRAPEISAPDKEYFEGETVKKEDLLKDVQSTDREDGELTTQIKIVQIEYAPGRLTEDGKADKEVKTWKDGMSSEELLDTWFLQLDKKDSPVTHKVVYQVTDSIGNITEESCSVKIKYNEFPVIEAQDRYFTLQEAQQGAITEEVLKTQAISEGKVKANDTEEGDLSEKLKLLDFHPEEFQKFTDSGYIVLNWHVQDSMGPDGKGKETVRPFTVYVVKDGEIPKAPHKQNVRFISEKYYRINENVDADALTEDEKEAYSKNGGLHVDSKWYQEQEYQDVIEKTWKKNGGKVYRFTHEDARRAEEFVDTHGIGNSRDENALAMFANEFLK
;
A
#
# COMPACT_ATOMS: atom_id res chain seq x y z
N ARG A 1 -20.86 -3.92 102.67
CA ARG A 1 -19.71 -4.70 102.08
C ARG A 1 -20.00 -6.18 102.19
N PRO A 2 -19.67 -7.01 101.24
CA PRO A 2 -19.88 -8.45 101.36
C PRO A 2 -19.24 -9.03 102.61
N GLY A 3 -18.12 -8.52 103.04
CA GLY A 3 -17.41 -8.96 104.20
C GLY A 3 -18.16 -8.75 105.51
N ASP A 4 -18.83 -7.68 105.64
CA ASP A 4 -19.59 -7.41 106.87
C ASP A 4 -20.83 -8.28 107.05
N TYR A 5 -21.32 -8.81 105.97
CA TYR A 5 -22.45 -9.70 106.00
C TYR A 5 -22.02 -11.15 106.37
N GLN A 6 -20.88 -11.48 106.01
CA GLN A 6 -20.32 -12.82 106.34
C GLN A 6 -19.95 -12.90 107.82
N ASP A 7 -19.44 -11.86 108.42
CA ASP A 7 -19.06 -11.82 109.80
C ASP A 7 -20.24 -11.90 110.75
N ARG A 8 -21.41 -11.53 110.34
CA ARG A 8 -22.58 -11.53 111.20
C ARG A 8 -23.37 -12.84 111.27
N ARG A 9 -23.12 -13.68 110.36
CA ARG A 9 -23.74 -15.00 110.29
C ARG A 9 -22.71 -16.07 110.23
N ALA A 10 -21.82 -15.81 111.12
CA ALA A 10 -20.65 -16.66 111.20
C ALA A 10 -20.97 -18.11 111.15
N GLY A 11 -20.50 -18.63 110.37
CA GLY A 11 -20.22 -19.99 110.59
C GLY A 11 -20.45 -20.88 109.51
N THR A 12 -20.65 -20.33 108.37
CA THR A 12 -20.96 -21.40 107.45
C THR A 12 -20.49 -21.28 105.99
N LEU A 13 -19.83 -20.25 105.69
CA LEU A 13 -19.08 -20.30 104.46
C LEU A 13 -17.66 -20.82 104.74
N LYS A 14 -17.51 -22.13 104.69
CA LYS A 14 -16.23 -22.77 104.89
C LYS A 14 -15.29 -22.61 103.68
N GLU A 15 -15.83 -22.09 102.62
CA GLU A 15 -15.06 -21.79 101.45
C GLU A 15 -15.52 -20.47 100.82
N ALA A 16 -14.63 -19.59 100.56
CA ALA A 16 -14.91 -18.41 99.77
C ALA A 16 -15.21 -18.87 98.33
N VAL A 17 -16.45 -18.79 97.96
CA VAL A 17 -16.78 -18.96 96.57
C VAL A 17 -16.40 -17.67 95.86
N THR A 18 -15.28 -17.70 95.19
CA THR A 18 -14.94 -16.61 94.32
C THR A 18 -15.76 -16.81 93.02
N ILE A 19 -16.77 -16.00 92.88
CA ILE A 19 -17.46 -15.95 91.63
C ILE A 19 -16.59 -15.06 90.73
N SER A 20 -15.70 -15.68 89.94
CA SER A 20 -15.04 -14.98 88.88
C SER A 20 -15.89 -15.17 87.63
N SER A 21 -16.44 -14.09 87.11
CA SER A 21 -17.08 -14.11 85.82
C SER A 21 -15.99 -13.91 84.81
N GLU A 22 -15.76 -14.96 84.02
CA GLU A 22 -14.84 -14.98 82.92
C GLU A 22 -15.64 -14.76 81.65
N TYR A 23 -15.16 -13.85 80.81
CA TYR A 23 -15.70 -13.60 79.48
C TYR A 23 -14.71 -13.95 78.45
N THR A 24 -15.16 -14.62 77.42
CA THR A 24 -14.30 -15.04 76.28
C THR A 24 -14.21 -13.87 75.29
N VAL A 25 -12.98 -13.55 74.91
CA VAL A 25 -12.69 -12.67 73.79
C VAL A 25 -12.24 -13.54 72.63
N GLN A 26 -13.10 -13.70 71.64
CA GLN A 26 -12.83 -14.42 70.43
C GLN A 26 -12.41 -13.47 69.31
N TYR A 27 -11.59 -13.99 68.39
CA TYR A 27 -11.10 -13.26 67.22
C TYR A 27 -11.61 -13.93 65.98
N ASP A 28 -12.36 -13.18 65.18
CA ASP A 28 -12.87 -13.64 63.87
C ASP A 28 -12.11 -12.94 62.75
N LYS A 29 -11.65 -13.72 61.80
CA LYS A 29 -10.91 -13.19 60.65
C LYS A 29 -11.72 -12.28 59.73
N ASN A 30 -13.03 -12.33 59.83
CA ASN A 30 -13.99 -11.52 59.08
C ASN A 30 -13.78 -11.50 57.57
N THR A 31 -13.33 -12.62 57.02
CA THR A 31 -13.13 -12.85 55.57
C THR A 31 -13.20 -14.34 55.25
N LYS A 32 -13.55 -14.67 53.99
CA LYS A 32 -13.49 -16.06 53.51
C LYS A 32 -12.07 -16.48 53.10
N ALA A 33 -11.14 -15.55 53.06
CA ALA A 33 -9.76 -15.80 52.72
C ALA A 33 -9.02 -16.62 53.80
N GLN A 34 -7.88 -17.13 53.46
CA GLN A 34 -6.91 -17.67 54.44
C GLN A 34 -6.20 -16.49 55.09
N VAL A 35 -6.19 -16.51 56.43
CA VAL A 35 -5.52 -15.52 57.27
C VAL A 35 -4.55 -16.23 58.16
N GLU A 36 -3.33 -15.79 58.16
CA GLU A 36 -2.27 -16.29 59.02
C GLU A 36 -2.22 -15.47 60.33
N GLN A 37 -1.58 -16.05 61.34
CA GLN A 37 -1.31 -15.36 62.60
C GLN A 37 -2.59 -14.83 63.29
N MET A 38 -3.69 -15.59 63.20
CA MET A 38 -4.90 -15.25 63.99
C MET A 38 -4.61 -15.44 65.46
N PRO A 39 -5.04 -14.47 66.31
CA PRO A 39 -4.92 -14.62 67.75
C PRO A 39 -5.77 -15.78 68.28
N GLU A 40 -5.24 -16.46 69.30
CA GLU A 40 -6.01 -17.41 70.07
C GLU A 40 -7.01 -16.65 70.96
N PRO A 41 -8.17 -17.24 71.30
CA PRO A 41 -9.11 -16.66 72.23
C PRO A 41 -8.44 -16.31 73.57
N SER A 42 -8.82 -15.16 74.13
CA SER A 42 -8.34 -14.72 75.44
C SER A 42 -9.49 -14.60 76.43
N VAL A 43 -9.15 -14.46 77.69
CA VAL A 43 -10.14 -14.33 78.79
C VAL A 43 -10.06 -12.94 79.40
N LYS A 44 -11.23 -12.29 79.59
CA LYS A 44 -11.39 -11.07 80.29
C LYS A 44 -12.17 -11.35 81.59
N TYR A 45 -11.63 -10.94 82.72
CA TYR A 45 -12.33 -11.08 84.02
C TYR A 45 -13.24 -9.86 84.29
N TRP A 46 -14.23 -10.06 85.14
CA TRP A 46 -15.21 -9.08 85.52
C TRP A 46 -14.55 -7.80 86.10
N TYR A 47 -14.86 -6.66 85.52
CA TYR A 47 -14.31 -5.33 85.84
C TYR A 47 -12.78 -5.23 85.78
N GLU A 48 -12.12 -6.15 85.11
CA GLU A 48 -10.69 -6.06 84.80
C GLU A 48 -10.49 -5.60 83.36
N LYS A 49 -9.45 -4.81 83.19
CA LYS A 49 -8.97 -4.50 81.83
C LYS A 49 -8.32 -5.71 81.24
N ALA A 50 -8.61 -5.99 80.04
CA ALA A 50 -7.91 -7.05 79.22
C ALA A 50 -7.36 -6.45 77.94
N ALA A 51 -6.14 -6.71 77.67
CA ALA A 51 -5.56 -6.28 76.37
C ALA A 51 -6.11 -7.13 75.22
N VAL A 52 -6.47 -6.48 74.14
CA VAL A 52 -6.64 -7.11 72.86
C VAL A 52 -5.30 -7.73 72.45
N SER A 53 -5.31 -8.90 71.88
CA SER A 53 -4.07 -9.58 71.44
C SER A 53 -3.13 -8.64 70.67
N GLU A 54 -1.85 -8.68 71.01
CA GLU A 54 -0.80 -7.98 70.27
C GLU A 54 -0.51 -8.61 68.90
N GLN A 55 -0.97 -9.82 68.69
CA GLN A 55 -0.78 -10.55 67.45
C GLN A 55 -1.59 -9.91 66.33
N ILE A 56 -0.89 -9.51 65.27
CA ILE A 56 -1.49 -8.89 64.10
C ILE A 56 -1.78 -9.99 63.09
N PRO A 57 -3.05 -10.20 62.73
CA PRO A 57 -3.37 -11.19 61.67
C PRO A 57 -2.83 -10.72 60.32
N LYS A 58 -2.45 -11.67 59.50
CA LYS A 58 -1.84 -11.41 58.19
C LYS A 58 -2.65 -12.06 57.07
N TRP A 59 -3.02 -11.25 56.11
CA TRP A 59 -3.72 -11.67 54.91
C TRP A 59 -3.10 -10.99 53.67
N LEU A 60 -2.29 -11.73 52.92
CA LEU A 60 -1.52 -11.16 51.80
C LEU A 60 -0.83 -9.86 52.24
N ASP A 61 -0.97 -8.81 51.41
CA ASP A 61 -0.57 -7.44 51.73
C ASP A 61 -1.76 -6.52 52.07
N VAL A 62 -2.91 -7.14 52.44
CA VAL A 62 -4.13 -6.40 52.78
C VAL A 62 -3.95 -5.71 54.15
N PRO A 63 -4.14 -4.39 54.22
CA PRO A 63 -3.99 -3.67 55.49
C PRO A 63 -5.00 -4.13 56.54
N PHE A 64 -4.49 -4.52 57.70
CA PHE A 64 -5.28 -4.74 58.87
C PHE A 64 -5.52 -3.39 59.57
N LEU A 65 -6.80 -3.00 59.70
CA LEU A 65 -7.19 -1.70 60.28
C LEU A 65 -7.45 -1.74 61.78
N GLY A 66 -7.49 -2.93 62.35
CA GLY A 66 -7.79 -3.15 63.76
C GLY A 66 -8.96 -4.12 63.97
N TRP A 67 -9.35 -4.29 65.22
CA TRP A 67 -10.46 -5.14 65.66
C TRP A 67 -11.70 -4.30 65.90
N ASN A 68 -12.90 -4.83 65.64
CA ASN A 68 -14.15 -4.17 65.90
C ASN A 68 -15.20 -5.18 66.37
N GLU A 69 -16.08 -4.76 67.23
CA GLU A 69 -17.23 -5.57 67.71
C GLU A 69 -18.30 -5.72 66.58
N ASN A 70 -18.29 -4.79 65.62
CA ASN A 70 -19.19 -4.82 64.51
C ASN A 70 -18.45 -5.34 63.25
N GLN A 71 -18.88 -6.49 62.76
CA GLN A 71 -18.29 -7.13 61.54
C GLN A 71 -18.38 -6.27 60.28
N THR A 72 -19.29 -5.30 60.21
CA THR A 72 -19.50 -4.43 59.04
C THR A 72 -18.81 -3.08 59.16
N ALA A 73 -18.07 -2.87 60.25
CA ALA A 73 -17.34 -1.64 60.49
C ALA A 73 -16.31 -1.40 59.37
N LYS A 74 -15.96 -0.14 59.14
CA LYS A 74 -14.96 0.28 58.16
C LYS A 74 -13.62 0.66 58.78
N GLU A 75 -13.60 0.77 60.10
CA GLU A 75 -12.43 1.18 60.89
C GLU A 75 -12.27 0.26 62.09
N GLY A 76 -11.05 0.09 62.54
CA GLY A 76 -10.77 -0.61 63.78
C GLY A 76 -11.22 0.19 64.98
N GLN A 77 -11.94 -0.46 65.89
CA GLN A 77 -12.33 0.10 67.21
C GLN A 77 -11.18 -0.09 68.19
N TYR A 78 -10.51 -1.19 68.15
CA TYR A 78 -9.36 -1.54 68.97
C TYR A 78 -8.14 -1.90 68.15
N GLN A 79 -7.02 -1.35 68.57
CA GLN A 79 -5.72 -1.76 67.97
C GLN A 79 -5.10 -2.93 68.76
N PRO A 80 -4.21 -3.74 68.16
CA PRO A 80 -3.46 -4.77 68.88
C PRO A 80 -2.77 -4.21 70.13
N GLY A 81 -2.92 -4.90 71.25
CA GLY A 81 -2.40 -4.46 72.56
C GLY A 81 -3.21 -3.40 73.26
N GLU A 82 -4.26 -2.84 72.70
CA GLU A 82 -5.15 -1.88 73.33
C GLU A 82 -6.02 -2.56 74.37
N ASN A 83 -6.33 -1.84 75.43
CA ASN A 83 -7.17 -2.40 76.50
C ASN A 83 -8.67 -2.27 76.17
N LEU A 84 -9.37 -3.37 76.36
CA LEU A 84 -10.83 -3.38 76.42
C LEU A 84 -11.30 -2.63 77.62
N PRO A 85 -12.41 -1.88 77.53
CA PRO A 85 -12.99 -1.21 78.70
C PRO A 85 -13.32 -2.20 79.83
N ALA A 86 -13.04 -1.82 81.08
CA ALA A 86 -13.25 -2.69 82.22
C ALA A 86 -14.73 -3.08 82.39
N GLU A 87 -15.63 -2.19 82.06
CA GLU A 87 -17.08 -2.35 82.10
C GLU A 87 -17.68 -3.31 81.11
N LYS A 88 -16.90 -3.75 80.07
CA LYS A 88 -17.31 -4.77 79.10
C LYS A 88 -17.37 -6.15 79.75
N ASN A 89 -18.43 -6.45 80.47
CA ASN A 89 -18.63 -7.72 81.17
C ASN A 89 -19.56 -8.66 80.39
N GLN A 90 -19.08 -9.11 79.25
CA GLN A 90 -19.77 -10.05 78.36
C GLN A 90 -18.77 -10.75 77.41
N ASP A 91 -19.18 -11.86 76.89
CA ASP A 91 -18.41 -12.52 75.78
C ASP A 91 -18.38 -11.58 74.61
N LEU A 92 -17.19 -11.44 73.99
CA LEU A 92 -16.95 -10.58 72.86
C LEU A 92 -16.43 -11.37 71.70
N THR A 93 -16.91 -11.03 70.51
CA THR A 93 -16.27 -11.42 69.27
C THR A 93 -15.70 -10.15 68.65
N LEU A 94 -14.39 -10.17 68.39
CA LEU A 94 -13.67 -9.09 67.74
C LEU A 94 -13.40 -9.50 66.30
N TYR A 95 -14.00 -8.77 65.40
CA TYR A 95 -13.87 -8.98 63.95
C TYR A 95 -12.69 -8.20 63.42
N ALA A 96 -11.83 -8.86 62.66
CA ALA A 96 -10.77 -8.19 61.94
C ALA A 96 -11.36 -7.24 60.88
N ILE A 97 -10.90 -6.01 60.87
CA ILE A 97 -11.29 -5.04 59.86
C ILE A 97 -10.14 -4.87 58.87
N TRP A 98 -10.47 -5.04 57.61
CA TRP A 98 -9.50 -5.03 56.53
C TRP A 98 -9.79 -3.92 55.51
N GLU A 99 -8.74 -3.29 54.97
CA GLU A 99 -8.89 -2.50 53.75
C GLU A 99 -8.63 -3.42 52.52
N ASP A 100 -9.63 -4.23 52.19
CA ASP A 100 -9.55 -5.21 51.11
C ASP A 100 -9.98 -4.66 49.74
N ARG A 101 -10.37 -3.41 49.69
CA ARG A 101 -10.79 -2.78 48.44
C ARG A 101 -9.60 -2.47 47.56
N VAL A 102 -9.82 -2.63 46.25
CA VAL A 102 -8.87 -2.28 45.19
C VAL A 102 -9.57 -1.34 44.23
N SER A 103 -8.99 -0.17 44.02
CA SER A 103 -9.44 0.76 42.99
C SER A 103 -8.75 0.41 41.66
N ILE A 104 -9.52 0.12 40.64
CA ILE A 104 -9.02 -0.20 39.30
C ILE A 104 -9.34 0.97 38.38
N ARG A 105 -8.32 1.60 37.84
CA ARG A 105 -8.46 2.73 36.91
C ARG A 105 -8.08 2.28 35.48
N TYR A 106 -8.90 2.68 34.53
CA TYR A 106 -8.71 2.43 33.11
C TYR A 106 -8.24 3.70 32.40
N LEU A 107 -6.97 3.76 32.05
CA LEU A 107 -6.28 4.94 31.53
C LEU A 107 -6.11 4.88 30.03
N GLY A 108 -6.40 5.98 29.34
CA GLY A 108 -6.43 6.05 27.89
C GLY A 108 -5.07 5.93 27.19
N ASN A 109 -3.97 6.17 27.89
CA ASN A 109 -2.61 6.03 27.37
C ASN A 109 -2.47 6.63 25.96
N HIS A 110 -2.59 7.95 25.86
CA HIS A 110 -2.62 8.73 24.62
C HIS A 110 -3.91 8.60 23.78
N ALA A 111 -5.01 8.11 24.36
CA ALA A 111 -6.30 8.21 23.69
C ALA A 111 -6.69 9.68 23.45
N GLU A 112 -7.31 9.94 22.31
CA GLU A 112 -7.77 11.28 21.92
C GLU A 112 -9.25 11.49 22.23
N GLU A 113 -10.01 10.40 22.32
CA GLU A 113 -11.41 10.37 22.70
C GLU A 113 -11.66 9.30 23.77
N GLY A 114 -12.80 9.35 24.42
CA GLY A 114 -13.22 8.44 25.48
C GLY A 114 -13.07 9.05 26.87
N GLN A 115 -13.41 8.27 27.88
CA GLN A 115 -13.40 8.75 29.27
C GLN A 115 -12.72 7.74 30.21
N GLU A 116 -11.89 8.27 31.10
CA GLU A 116 -11.36 7.49 32.20
C GLU A 116 -12.49 6.95 33.06
N LYS A 117 -12.41 5.69 33.42
CA LYS A 117 -13.31 4.99 34.30
C LYS A 117 -12.53 4.33 35.43
N SER A 118 -13.16 4.21 36.56
CA SER A 118 -12.62 3.47 37.69
C SER A 118 -13.70 2.64 38.37
N GLU A 119 -13.30 1.52 38.92
CA GLU A 119 -14.14 0.64 39.72
C GLU A 119 -13.44 0.34 41.04
N ILE A 120 -14.24 0.10 42.09
CA ILE A 120 -13.73 -0.38 43.36
C ILE A 120 -14.30 -1.77 43.57
N VAL A 121 -13.41 -2.73 43.78
CA VAL A 121 -13.76 -4.14 44.02
C VAL A 121 -13.19 -4.59 45.36
N SER A 122 -13.92 -5.48 46.04
CA SER A 122 -13.49 -6.15 47.27
C SER A 122 -13.04 -7.58 46.95
N TYR A 123 -12.50 -8.24 47.97
CA TYR A 123 -12.21 -9.67 47.90
C TYR A 123 -13.46 -10.50 47.55
N GLU A 124 -14.60 -10.14 48.15
CA GLU A 124 -15.85 -10.86 47.92
C GLU A 124 -16.33 -10.75 46.48
N ASP A 125 -16.14 -9.60 45.84
CA ASP A 125 -16.47 -9.40 44.40
C ASP A 125 -15.65 -10.30 43.46
N CYS A 126 -14.48 -10.75 43.93
CA CYS A 126 -13.58 -11.61 43.14
C CYS A 126 -13.72 -13.13 43.42
N LEU A 127 -14.53 -13.52 44.43
CA LEU A 127 -14.63 -14.92 44.87
C LEU A 127 -15.12 -15.88 43.77
N GLN A 128 -16.08 -15.43 42.96
CA GLN A 128 -16.60 -16.23 41.88
C GLN A 128 -15.93 -15.84 40.54
N ASN A 129 -14.98 -16.64 40.09
CA ASN A 129 -14.30 -16.51 38.80
C ASN A 129 -13.42 -15.24 38.63
N GLY A 130 -13.04 -14.58 39.73
CA GLY A 130 -12.22 -13.37 39.66
C GLY A 130 -12.97 -12.13 39.16
N TYR A 131 -12.26 -11.02 39.15
CA TYR A 131 -12.76 -9.75 38.59
C TYR A 131 -12.71 -9.81 37.06
N ARG A 132 -13.79 -9.38 36.39
CA ARG A 132 -13.86 -9.28 34.95
C ARG A 132 -13.29 -7.94 34.50
N ILE A 133 -12.17 -7.98 33.72
CA ILE A 133 -11.61 -6.79 33.11
C ILE A 133 -12.60 -6.23 32.09
N GLN A 134 -12.87 -4.94 32.17
CA GLN A 134 -13.82 -4.26 31.30
C GLN A 134 -13.25 -4.16 29.87
N LYS A 135 -14.14 -4.25 28.89
CA LYS A 135 -13.79 -3.97 27.50
C LYS A 135 -13.74 -2.46 27.27
N ASN A 136 -12.91 -2.03 26.32
CA ASN A 136 -12.90 -0.63 25.93
C ASN A 136 -14.26 -0.20 25.34
N LYS A 137 -14.76 -1.00 24.37
CA LYS A 137 -16.04 -0.70 23.71
C LYS A 137 -17.22 -0.81 24.65
N GLY A 138 -17.96 0.26 24.80
CA GLY A 138 -19.14 0.35 25.66
C GLY A 138 -18.83 0.68 27.12
N TYR A 139 -17.56 0.91 27.49
CA TYR A 139 -17.16 1.28 28.82
C TYR A 139 -16.35 2.58 28.87
N THR A 140 -15.11 2.57 28.41
CA THR A 140 -14.26 3.75 28.28
C THR A 140 -14.39 4.42 26.92
N ASP A 141 -14.71 3.66 25.90
CA ASP A 141 -14.83 4.09 24.50
C ASP A 141 -13.63 4.92 24.01
N TYR A 142 -12.45 4.58 24.48
CA TYR A 142 -11.22 5.23 24.07
C TYR A 142 -10.96 5.00 22.59
N LYS A 143 -10.50 6.05 21.91
CA LYS A 143 -10.05 6.02 20.53
C LYS A 143 -8.74 6.78 20.38
N ARG A 144 -7.94 6.34 19.45
CA ARG A 144 -6.68 6.97 19.06
C ARG A 144 -6.54 6.92 17.55
N ASN A 145 -6.25 8.07 16.93
CA ASN A 145 -6.13 8.17 15.48
C ASN A 145 -5.06 7.19 14.96
N ARG A 146 -5.37 6.49 13.87
CA ARG A 146 -4.50 5.48 13.25
C ARG A 146 -4.03 4.36 14.18
N HIS A 147 -4.80 4.10 15.24
CA HIS A 147 -4.52 3.00 16.15
C HIS A 147 -5.80 2.23 16.47
N THR A 148 -5.67 0.94 16.64
CA THR A 148 -6.73 0.08 17.17
C THR A 148 -6.42 -0.28 18.62
N PHE A 149 -7.43 -0.29 19.47
CA PHE A 149 -7.30 -0.73 20.84
C PHE A 149 -7.03 -2.24 20.86
N ALA A 150 -5.88 -2.63 21.41
CA ALA A 150 -5.43 -4.03 21.47
C ALA A 150 -5.81 -4.70 22.79
N GLY A 151 -5.88 -3.95 23.86
CA GLY A 151 -6.17 -4.47 25.20
C GLY A 151 -5.68 -3.55 26.31
N TRP A 152 -5.66 -4.10 27.53
CA TRP A 152 -5.14 -3.43 28.71
C TRP A 152 -3.87 -4.09 29.22
N ASP A 153 -2.99 -3.31 29.81
CA ASP A 153 -1.81 -3.81 30.53
C ASP A 153 -1.53 -2.94 31.76
N GLN A 154 -0.86 -3.52 32.74
CA GLN A 154 -0.35 -2.78 33.90
C GLN A 154 0.81 -1.84 33.58
N ARG A 155 1.41 -1.97 32.40
CA ARG A 155 2.48 -1.13 31.87
C ARG A 155 1.99 -0.38 30.63
N ALA A 156 2.37 0.87 30.50
CA ALA A 156 1.94 1.73 29.41
C ALA A 156 2.65 1.49 28.08
N ASP A 157 3.79 0.83 28.10
CA ASP A 157 4.77 0.74 27.02
C ASP A 157 4.95 -0.65 26.39
N VAL A 158 3.99 -1.55 26.62
CA VAL A 158 4.00 -2.89 26.01
C VAL A 158 3.50 -2.85 24.57
N GLY A 159 3.96 -3.79 23.76
CA GLY A 159 3.45 -3.99 22.40
C GLY A 159 2.02 -4.52 22.38
N ALA A 160 1.30 -4.27 21.30
CA ALA A 160 -0.12 -4.65 21.16
C ALA A 160 -0.35 -6.16 21.35
N LYS A 161 0.55 -6.99 20.80
CA LYS A 161 0.48 -8.46 20.95
C LYS A 161 0.79 -8.96 22.35
N GLU A 162 1.46 -8.15 23.16
CA GLU A 162 1.92 -8.49 24.51
C GLU A 162 0.97 -7.97 25.59
N ALA A 163 -0.09 -7.26 25.23
CA ALA A 163 -1.07 -6.78 26.19
C ALA A 163 -1.61 -7.93 27.05
N ALA A 164 -1.53 -7.77 28.38
CA ALA A 164 -1.92 -8.80 29.32
C ALA A 164 -3.39 -9.18 29.20
N PHE A 165 -4.25 -8.21 28.92
CA PHE A 165 -5.69 -8.36 28.81
C PHE A 165 -6.17 -7.91 27.42
N GLN A 166 -6.10 -8.83 26.45
CA GLN A 166 -6.44 -8.54 25.06
C GLN A 166 -7.94 -8.34 24.85
N GLU A 167 -8.32 -7.36 24.02
CA GLU A 167 -9.71 -6.97 23.77
C GLU A 167 -10.55 -8.09 23.10
N ASN A 168 -9.92 -8.94 22.32
CA ASN A 168 -10.59 -9.99 21.55
C ASN A 168 -11.08 -11.18 22.37
N ARG A 169 -10.82 -11.20 23.67
CA ARG A 169 -11.24 -12.27 24.61
C ARG A 169 -11.79 -11.72 25.90
N GLU A 170 -12.49 -12.57 26.65
CA GLU A 170 -12.88 -12.25 28.02
C GLU A 170 -11.68 -12.46 28.95
N ASN A 171 -11.36 -11.46 29.73
CA ASN A 171 -10.26 -11.48 30.69
C ASN A 171 -10.79 -11.41 32.10
N ARG A 172 -10.30 -12.30 32.95
CA ARG A 172 -10.58 -12.33 34.38
C ARG A 172 -9.29 -12.40 35.18
N ILE A 173 -9.28 -11.76 36.32
CA ILE A 173 -8.10 -11.68 37.16
C ILE A 173 -8.50 -12.01 38.59
N SER A 174 -7.69 -12.78 39.30
CA SER A 174 -7.92 -13.09 40.69
C SER A 174 -7.64 -11.88 41.59
N TYR A 175 -8.23 -11.89 42.79
CA TYR A 175 -7.94 -10.85 43.79
C TYR A 175 -6.45 -10.80 44.14
N GLU A 176 -5.80 -11.96 44.27
CA GLU A 176 -4.37 -12.05 44.57
C GLU A 176 -3.51 -11.39 43.47
N GLU A 177 -3.85 -11.62 42.18
CA GLU A 177 -3.15 -10.98 41.06
C GLU A 177 -3.39 -9.46 41.02
N LEU A 178 -4.61 -9.00 41.35
CA LEU A 178 -4.88 -7.56 41.48
C LEU A 178 -4.00 -6.92 42.55
N ARG A 179 -3.84 -7.61 43.71
CA ARG A 179 -2.97 -7.14 44.77
C ARG A 179 -1.50 -7.09 44.36
N LYS A 180 -1.03 -8.10 43.61
CA LYS A 180 0.34 -8.14 43.04
C LYS A 180 0.57 -6.97 42.11
N ILE A 181 -0.37 -6.69 41.21
CA ILE A 181 -0.27 -5.51 40.32
C ILE A 181 -0.22 -4.22 41.11
N ALA A 182 -1.12 -4.04 42.07
CA ALA A 182 -1.14 -2.86 42.93
C ALA A 182 0.18 -2.67 43.66
N ALA A 183 0.76 -3.75 44.20
CA ALA A 183 2.06 -3.72 44.87
C ALA A 183 3.19 -3.34 43.91
N SER A 184 3.17 -3.84 42.66
CA SER A 184 4.19 -3.52 41.65
C SER A 184 4.13 -2.07 41.17
N GLN A 185 2.98 -1.45 41.21
CA GLN A 185 2.76 -0.06 40.79
C GLN A 185 2.92 0.95 41.91
N ARG A 186 3.11 0.49 43.16
CA ARG A 186 3.29 1.38 44.33
C ARG A 186 4.67 2.04 44.25
N THR A 187 4.67 3.36 44.40
CA THR A 187 5.90 4.15 44.40
C THR A 187 6.47 4.40 45.80
N GLU A 188 5.64 4.23 46.84
CA GLU A 188 6.04 4.47 48.21
C GLU A 188 6.44 3.17 48.92
N THR A 189 7.54 3.24 49.67
CA THR A 189 8.01 2.12 50.48
C THR A 189 7.42 2.25 51.88
N GLY A 190 6.71 1.22 52.32
CA GLY A 190 6.12 1.15 53.67
C GLY A 190 4.78 0.42 53.67
N GLU A 191 4.31 0.07 54.88
CA GLU A 191 2.96 -0.46 55.07
C GLU A 191 1.93 0.66 54.87
N SER A 192 1.15 0.55 53.83
CA SER A 192 0.03 1.48 53.59
C SER A 192 -1.25 0.94 54.22
N ARG A 193 -1.98 1.79 54.90
CA ARG A 193 -3.36 1.53 55.35
C ARG A 193 -4.41 1.95 54.30
N GLU A 194 -3.95 2.49 53.18
CA GLU A 194 -4.83 2.98 52.14
C GLU A 194 -5.30 1.85 51.21
N MET A 195 -6.43 2.10 50.56
CA MET A 195 -6.97 1.25 49.53
C MET A 195 -5.96 1.07 48.41
N ALA A 196 -5.75 -0.17 47.98
CA ALA A 196 -4.87 -0.50 46.88
C ALA A 196 -5.35 0.11 45.55
N LYS A 197 -4.41 0.50 44.70
CA LYS A 197 -4.69 1.14 43.43
C LYS A 197 -4.02 0.36 42.28
N VAL A 198 -4.82 0.00 41.29
CA VAL A 198 -4.37 -0.62 40.04
C VAL A 198 -4.64 0.34 38.89
N ALA A 199 -3.66 0.62 38.11
CA ALA A 199 -3.80 1.32 36.86
C ALA A 199 -3.65 0.32 35.67
N LEU A 200 -4.64 0.30 34.81
CA LEU A 200 -4.61 -0.42 33.54
C LEU A 200 -4.54 0.59 32.41
N TYR A 201 -3.51 0.45 31.59
CA TYR A 201 -3.24 1.35 30.47
C TYR A 201 -3.77 0.75 29.19
N ALA A 202 -4.44 1.56 28.38
CA ALA A 202 -4.83 1.20 27.04
C ALA A 202 -3.58 0.89 26.20
N ILE A 203 -3.57 -0.25 25.57
CA ILE A 203 -2.51 -0.66 24.65
C ILE A 203 -3.05 -0.55 23.24
N TRP A 204 -2.25 0.07 22.41
CA TRP A 204 -2.63 0.45 21.07
C TRP A 204 -1.78 -0.28 20.04
N ASP A 205 -2.43 -0.77 19.01
CA ASP A 205 -1.81 -1.27 17.79
C ASP A 205 -1.84 -0.16 16.75
N ARG A 206 -0.69 0.17 16.22
CA ARG A 206 -0.57 1.20 15.20
C ARG A 206 -0.91 0.61 13.84
N ALA A 207 -1.70 1.32 13.05
CA ALA A 207 -1.96 0.92 11.68
C ALA A 207 -0.67 0.95 10.85
N PRO A 208 -0.48 0.00 9.93
CA PRO A 208 0.71 -0.09 9.09
C PRO A 208 0.90 1.17 8.25
N GLU A 209 2.13 1.41 7.80
CA GLU A 209 2.49 2.49 6.90
C GLU A 209 2.82 1.91 5.53
N ILE A 210 2.36 2.58 4.46
CA ILE A 210 2.72 2.24 3.07
C ILE A 210 3.53 3.39 2.50
N SER A 211 4.63 3.07 1.84
CA SER A 211 5.39 3.97 0.99
C SER A 211 5.18 3.54 -0.46
N ALA A 212 4.54 4.38 -1.25
CA ALA A 212 4.20 4.12 -2.65
C ALA A 212 4.75 5.27 -3.52
N PRO A 213 5.94 5.11 -4.11
CA PRO A 213 6.51 6.13 -4.97
C PRO A 213 5.72 6.27 -6.27
N ASP A 214 5.64 7.50 -6.77
CA ASP A 214 5.08 7.78 -8.08
C ASP A 214 5.87 7.06 -9.18
N LYS A 215 5.18 6.70 -10.26
CA LYS A 215 5.73 5.97 -11.39
C LYS A 215 5.53 6.74 -12.68
N GLU A 216 6.40 6.49 -13.62
CA GLU A 216 6.34 7.09 -14.94
C GLU A 216 6.65 6.03 -16.00
N TYR A 217 5.84 6.01 -17.04
CA TYR A 217 5.99 5.13 -18.19
C TYR A 217 5.77 5.92 -19.48
N PHE A 218 6.30 5.39 -20.58
CA PHE A 218 5.94 5.85 -21.90
C PHE A 218 4.80 5.02 -22.48
N GLU A 219 4.05 5.63 -23.35
CA GLU A 219 3.06 4.95 -24.18
C GLU A 219 3.69 3.74 -24.88
N GLY A 220 2.98 2.62 -24.88
CA GLY A 220 3.42 1.40 -25.54
C GLY A 220 4.29 0.47 -24.71
N GLU A 221 4.87 0.92 -23.59
CA GLU A 221 5.59 0.01 -22.69
C GLU A 221 4.68 -1.10 -22.17
N THR A 222 5.25 -2.23 -21.81
CA THR A 222 4.50 -3.31 -21.15
C THR A 222 4.60 -3.12 -19.63
N VAL A 223 3.47 -2.89 -18.98
CA VAL A 223 3.37 -2.79 -17.52
C VAL A 223 2.58 -3.96 -16.99
N LYS A 224 3.15 -4.67 -16.04
CA LYS A 224 2.52 -5.78 -15.33
C LYS A 224 2.13 -5.34 -13.92
N LYS A 225 1.29 -6.14 -13.27
CA LYS A 225 0.91 -5.92 -11.87
C LYS A 225 2.14 -5.80 -10.97
N GLU A 226 3.15 -6.61 -11.21
CA GLU A 226 4.40 -6.63 -10.45
C GLU A 226 5.19 -5.32 -10.60
N ASP A 227 5.12 -4.68 -11.77
CA ASP A 227 5.76 -3.38 -12.00
C ASP A 227 5.09 -2.28 -11.18
N LEU A 228 3.77 -2.32 -11.03
CA LEU A 228 3.04 -1.39 -10.18
C LEU A 228 3.33 -1.60 -8.68
N LEU A 229 3.64 -2.83 -8.28
CA LEU A 229 4.02 -3.17 -6.90
C LEU A 229 5.50 -2.94 -6.60
N LYS A 230 6.32 -2.79 -7.64
CA LYS A 230 7.75 -2.55 -7.49
C LYS A 230 8.01 -1.28 -6.67
N ASP A 231 8.96 -1.36 -5.75
CA ASP A 231 9.37 -0.26 -4.85
C ASP A 231 8.25 0.26 -3.91
N VAL A 232 7.10 -0.42 -3.86
CA VAL A 232 6.08 -0.17 -2.85
C VAL A 232 6.41 -1.00 -1.62
N GLN A 233 6.48 -0.36 -0.47
CA GLN A 233 6.89 -0.99 0.80
C GLN A 233 5.87 -0.73 1.89
N SER A 234 5.74 -1.65 2.81
CA SER A 234 4.92 -1.46 4.00
C SER A 234 5.62 -2.01 5.21
N THR A 235 5.57 -1.23 6.28
CA THR A 235 6.07 -1.61 7.60
C THR A 235 5.03 -1.33 8.66
N ASP A 236 5.06 -2.14 9.69
CA ASP A 236 4.25 -2.00 10.87
C ASP A 236 5.13 -2.13 12.12
N ARG A 237 4.79 -1.40 13.16
CA ARG A 237 5.59 -1.42 14.40
C ARG A 237 5.53 -2.78 15.09
N GLU A 238 4.37 -3.39 15.08
CA GLU A 238 4.05 -4.61 15.81
C GLU A 238 4.27 -5.87 14.96
N ASP A 239 4.00 -5.78 13.65
CA ASP A 239 4.08 -6.88 12.69
C ASP A 239 5.36 -6.89 11.86
N GLY A 240 6.11 -5.77 11.86
CA GLY A 240 7.34 -5.64 11.09
C GLY A 240 7.10 -5.40 9.60
N GLU A 241 7.76 -6.16 8.75
CA GLU A 241 7.70 -6.03 7.30
C GLU A 241 6.42 -6.64 6.71
N LEU A 242 5.59 -5.84 6.05
CA LEU A 242 4.31 -6.24 5.45
C LEU A 242 4.26 -6.09 3.92
N THR A 243 5.37 -5.77 3.28
CA THR A 243 5.44 -5.49 1.83
C THR A 243 4.81 -6.59 0.97
N THR A 244 5.00 -7.86 1.32
CA THR A 244 4.43 -8.99 0.56
C THR A 244 2.91 -9.12 0.68
N GLN A 245 2.30 -8.41 1.60
CA GLN A 245 0.85 -8.43 1.83
C GLN A 245 0.13 -7.26 1.14
N ILE A 246 0.88 -6.35 0.51
CA ILE A 246 0.31 -5.22 -0.22
C ILE A 246 -0.50 -5.72 -1.41
N LYS A 247 -1.70 -5.17 -1.55
CA LYS A 247 -2.59 -5.42 -2.69
C LYS A 247 -2.89 -4.11 -3.42
N ILE A 248 -3.07 -4.19 -4.73
CA ILE A 248 -3.70 -3.12 -5.49
C ILE A 248 -5.21 -3.31 -5.35
N VAL A 249 -5.90 -2.31 -4.82
CA VAL A 249 -7.35 -2.39 -4.57
C VAL A 249 -8.16 -1.52 -5.51
N GLN A 250 -7.54 -0.51 -6.13
CA GLN A 250 -8.21 0.36 -7.07
C GLN A 250 -7.22 0.99 -8.04
N ILE A 251 -7.65 1.16 -9.29
CA ILE A 251 -6.99 2.02 -10.28
C ILE A 251 -8.03 2.98 -10.83
N GLU A 252 -7.74 4.26 -10.74
CA GLU A 252 -8.51 5.32 -11.40
C GLU A 252 -7.79 5.71 -12.69
N TYR A 253 -8.38 5.34 -13.82
CA TYR A 253 -7.89 5.71 -15.14
C TYR A 253 -8.36 7.12 -15.47
N ALA A 254 -7.41 8.01 -15.65
CA ALA A 254 -7.70 9.38 -16.04
C ALA A 254 -8.28 9.48 -17.47
N PRO A 255 -9.01 10.53 -17.80
CA PRO A 255 -9.40 10.84 -19.17
C PRO A 255 -8.17 11.00 -20.07
N GLY A 256 -8.36 10.83 -21.37
CA GLY A 256 -7.30 11.01 -22.38
C GLY A 256 -6.69 9.72 -22.90
N ARG A 257 -6.97 8.56 -22.27
CA ARG A 257 -6.60 7.27 -22.84
C ARG A 257 -7.36 6.98 -24.13
N LEU A 258 -6.76 6.21 -25.03
CA LEU A 258 -7.45 5.79 -26.25
C LEU A 258 -8.37 4.60 -25.99
N THR A 259 -9.55 4.63 -26.55
CA THR A 259 -10.48 3.51 -26.62
C THR A 259 -10.15 2.62 -27.81
N GLU A 260 -10.78 1.43 -27.91
CA GLU A 260 -10.53 0.49 -29.00
C GLU A 260 -10.80 1.08 -30.39
N ASP A 261 -11.71 2.03 -30.49
CA ASP A 261 -12.00 2.75 -31.74
C ASP A 261 -11.04 3.94 -31.99
N GLY A 262 -9.98 4.07 -31.22
CA GLY A 262 -8.93 5.08 -31.38
C GLY A 262 -9.31 6.49 -30.97
N LYS A 263 -10.42 6.66 -30.25
CA LYS A 263 -10.84 7.97 -29.71
C LYS A 263 -10.41 8.15 -28.27
N ALA A 264 -10.13 9.38 -27.86
CA ALA A 264 -9.84 9.68 -26.49
C ALA A 264 -11.10 9.54 -25.61
N ASP A 265 -11.01 8.71 -24.58
CA ASP A 265 -12.07 8.61 -23.58
C ASP A 265 -12.04 9.87 -22.71
N LYS A 266 -13.19 10.49 -22.53
CA LYS A 266 -13.35 11.72 -21.73
C LYS A 266 -13.76 11.44 -20.29
N GLU A 267 -14.05 10.18 -19.97
CA GLU A 267 -14.54 9.79 -18.65
C GLU A 267 -13.44 9.11 -17.82
N VAL A 268 -13.55 9.27 -16.51
CA VAL A 268 -12.74 8.50 -15.58
C VAL A 268 -13.31 7.08 -15.50
N LYS A 269 -12.45 6.08 -15.70
CA LYS A 269 -12.80 4.67 -15.49
C LYS A 269 -12.13 4.18 -14.21
N THR A 270 -12.82 3.39 -13.42
CA THR A 270 -12.28 2.85 -12.18
C THR A 270 -12.32 1.31 -12.22
N TRP A 271 -11.16 0.71 -12.01
CA TRP A 271 -11.05 -0.69 -11.66
C TRP A 271 -10.99 -0.85 -10.14
N LYS A 272 -11.64 -1.89 -9.59
CA LYS A 272 -11.59 -2.23 -8.16
C LYS A 272 -11.26 -3.70 -7.99
N ASP A 273 -10.62 -4.03 -6.87
CA ASP A 273 -10.36 -5.41 -6.48
C ASP A 273 -11.67 -6.23 -6.46
N GLY A 274 -11.62 -7.43 -7.02
CA GLY A 274 -12.80 -8.28 -7.26
C GLY A 274 -13.40 -8.17 -8.66
N MET A 275 -13.00 -7.18 -9.47
CA MET A 275 -13.25 -7.15 -10.91
C MET A 275 -12.28 -8.09 -11.64
N SER A 276 -12.50 -8.30 -12.94
CA SER A 276 -11.62 -9.15 -13.75
C SER A 276 -10.18 -8.68 -13.71
N SER A 277 -9.22 -9.61 -13.59
CA SER A 277 -7.79 -9.30 -13.64
C SER A 277 -7.34 -8.81 -15.02
N GLU A 278 -8.08 -9.14 -16.07
CA GLU A 278 -7.85 -8.66 -17.43
C GLU A 278 -8.20 -7.17 -17.56
N GLU A 279 -9.12 -6.67 -16.73
CA GLU A 279 -9.48 -5.25 -16.68
C GLU A 279 -8.52 -4.43 -15.81
N LEU A 280 -7.64 -5.07 -15.02
CA LEU A 280 -6.68 -4.38 -14.15
C LEU A 280 -5.72 -3.49 -14.95
N LEU A 281 -5.19 -4.04 -16.01
CA LEU A 281 -4.30 -3.35 -16.94
C LEU A 281 -4.78 -3.64 -18.36
N ASP A 282 -5.89 -3.03 -18.74
CA ASP A 282 -6.38 -3.16 -20.10
C ASP A 282 -5.42 -2.48 -21.09
N THR A 283 -5.62 -2.76 -22.38
CA THR A 283 -4.77 -2.26 -23.46
C THR A 283 -4.69 -0.73 -23.51
N TRP A 284 -5.61 -0.02 -22.84
CA TRP A 284 -5.66 1.45 -22.87
C TRP A 284 -4.80 2.11 -21.79
N PHE A 285 -4.38 1.37 -20.78
CA PHE A 285 -3.63 1.94 -19.66
C PHE A 285 -2.43 2.77 -20.11
N LEU A 286 -1.73 2.30 -21.14
CA LEU A 286 -0.54 2.95 -21.70
C LEU A 286 -0.78 3.61 -23.06
N GLN A 287 -2.00 3.57 -23.58
CA GLN A 287 -2.30 4.19 -24.88
C GLN A 287 -2.85 5.60 -24.67
N LEU A 288 -2.24 6.57 -25.33
CA LEU A 288 -2.70 7.96 -25.32
C LEU A 288 -2.37 8.68 -26.63
N ASP A 289 -3.05 9.77 -26.87
CA ASP A 289 -2.73 10.67 -27.96
C ASP A 289 -1.70 11.71 -27.52
N LYS A 290 -0.84 12.12 -28.45
CA LYS A 290 0.17 13.15 -28.20
C LYS A 290 -0.39 14.43 -27.57
N LYS A 291 -1.56 14.88 -28.01
CA LYS A 291 -2.22 16.08 -27.48
C LYS A 291 -2.73 15.96 -26.05
N ASP A 292 -2.96 14.73 -25.58
CA ASP A 292 -3.45 14.44 -24.23
C ASP A 292 -2.31 14.09 -23.26
N SER A 293 -1.08 14.01 -23.76
CA SER A 293 0.12 13.70 -22.95
C SER A 293 0.54 14.89 -22.07
N PRO A 294 0.95 14.64 -20.81
CA PRO A 294 0.90 13.37 -20.10
C PRO A 294 -0.47 13.09 -19.48
N VAL A 295 -0.80 11.83 -19.34
CA VAL A 295 -1.96 11.35 -18.58
C VAL A 295 -1.48 10.78 -17.26
N THR A 296 -2.19 11.07 -16.17
CA THR A 296 -1.83 10.59 -14.85
C THR A 296 -2.96 9.74 -14.28
N HIS A 297 -2.72 8.46 -14.11
CA HIS A 297 -3.61 7.53 -13.43
C HIS A 297 -3.28 7.49 -11.94
N LYS A 298 -4.21 6.99 -11.14
CA LYS A 298 -4.01 6.81 -9.70
C LYS A 298 -4.15 5.33 -9.35
N VAL A 299 -3.16 4.78 -8.66
CA VAL A 299 -3.19 3.41 -8.16
C VAL A 299 -3.28 3.45 -6.64
N VAL A 300 -4.23 2.72 -6.07
CA VAL A 300 -4.45 2.63 -4.63
C VAL A 300 -4.00 1.25 -4.13
N TYR A 301 -3.12 1.27 -3.16
CA TYR A 301 -2.60 0.10 -2.46
C TYR A 301 -3.26 -0.03 -1.10
N GLN A 302 -3.37 -1.26 -0.64
CA GLN A 302 -3.92 -1.58 0.67
C GLN A 302 -3.06 -2.66 1.34
N VAL A 303 -2.89 -2.53 2.64
CA VAL A 303 -2.30 -3.54 3.50
C VAL A 303 -3.13 -3.70 4.75
N THR A 304 -3.14 -4.91 5.31
CA THR A 304 -3.85 -5.22 6.56
C THR A 304 -2.86 -5.90 7.50
N ASP A 305 -2.79 -5.43 8.74
CA ASP A 305 -1.97 -6.03 9.79
C ASP A 305 -2.63 -7.27 10.42
N SER A 306 -1.96 -7.88 11.40
CA SER A 306 -2.42 -9.12 12.04
C SER A 306 -3.66 -8.97 12.90
N ILE A 307 -4.01 -7.77 13.34
CA ILE A 307 -5.22 -7.51 14.14
C ILE A 307 -6.33 -6.86 13.34
N GLY A 308 -6.12 -6.58 12.05
CA GLY A 308 -7.13 -6.11 11.13
C GLY A 308 -7.15 -4.62 10.87
N ASN A 309 -6.12 -3.85 11.24
CA ASN A 309 -5.99 -2.46 10.79
C ASN A 309 -5.68 -2.43 9.31
N ILE A 310 -6.40 -1.58 8.60
CA ILE A 310 -6.27 -1.41 7.16
C ILE A 310 -5.67 -0.03 6.88
N THR A 311 -4.62 0.01 6.07
CA THR A 311 -4.07 1.25 5.54
C THR A 311 -4.12 1.23 4.03
N GLU A 312 -4.56 2.34 3.46
CA GLU A 312 -4.54 2.60 2.03
C GLU A 312 -3.62 3.78 1.72
N GLU A 313 -2.85 3.65 0.66
CA GLU A 313 -2.00 4.70 0.13
C GLU A 313 -2.05 4.68 -1.39
N SER A 314 -1.84 5.80 -2.02
CA SER A 314 -1.91 5.91 -3.48
C SER A 314 -0.65 6.50 -4.07
N CYS A 315 -0.33 6.09 -5.30
CA CYS A 315 0.66 6.74 -6.12
C CYS A 315 0.06 7.21 -7.43
N SER A 316 0.71 8.19 -8.03
CA SER A 316 0.44 8.65 -9.38
C SER A 316 1.24 7.80 -10.38
N VAL A 317 0.58 7.37 -11.44
CA VAL A 317 1.22 6.68 -12.58
C VAL A 317 1.07 7.58 -13.80
N LYS A 318 2.16 8.21 -14.18
CA LYS A 318 2.21 9.16 -15.28
C LYS A 318 2.59 8.46 -16.56
N ILE A 319 1.77 8.63 -17.60
CA ILE A 319 2.01 8.09 -18.93
C ILE A 319 2.35 9.23 -19.87
N LYS A 320 3.49 9.15 -20.53
CA LYS A 320 3.96 10.11 -21.52
C LYS A 320 3.84 9.52 -22.93
N TYR A 321 3.57 10.37 -23.88
CA TYR A 321 3.59 9.95 -25.28
C TYR A 321 4.99 9.51 -25.69
N ASN A 322 5.07 8.42 -26.43
CA ASN A 322 6.28 7.95 -27.06
C ASN A 322 6.35 8.51 -28.50
N GLU A 323 7.35 9.30 -28.79
CA GLU A 323 7.53 9.84 -30.14
C GLU A 323 7.96 8.75 -31.12
N PHE A 324 7.79 9.02 -32.40
CA PHE A 324 8.36 8.16 -33.44
C PHE A 324 9.84 8.46 -33.60
N PRO A 325 10.68 7.43 -33.76
CA PRO A 325 12.08 7.67 -34.11
C PRO A 325 12.17 8.38 -35.49
N VAL A 326 13.13 9.26 -35.61
CA VAL A 326 13.36 10.06 -36.83
C VAL A 326 14.62 9.55 -37.52
N ILE A 327 14.51 9.26 -38.82
CA ILE A 327 15.65 8.91 -39.68
C ILE A 327 15.98 10.10 -40.58
N GLU A 328 17.21 10.56 -40.52
CA GLU A 328 17.76 11.49 -41.47
C GLU A 328 18.72 10.69 -42.40
N ALA A 329 18.43 10.66 -43.68
CA ALA A 329 19.21 9.92 -44.66
C ALA A 329 19.44 10.75 -45.92
N GLN A 330 20.66 10.74 -46.39
CA GLN A 330 21.05 11.38 -47.66
C GLN A 330 21.07 10.33 -48.77
N ASP A 331 20.76 10.76 -50.00
CA ASP A 331 21.00 9.95 -51.19
C ASP A 331 22.50 9.67 -51.36
N ARG A 332 22.81 8.56 -51.96
CA ARG A 332 24.18 8.12 -52.17
C ARG A 332 24.49 8.04 -53.66
N TYR A 333 25.74 8.35 -54.00
CA TYR A 333 26.20 8.42 -55.36
C TYR A 333 27.45 7.56 -55.50
N PHE A 334 27.45 6.67 -56.50
CA PHE A 334 28.57 5.79 -56.86
C PHE A 334 28.80 5.85 -58.34
N THR A 335 30.05 5.64 -58.77
CA THR A 335 30.35 5.51 -60.17
C THR A 335 29.87 4.17 -60.74
N LEU A 336 29.63 4.09 -62.02
CA LEU A 336 29.29 2.83 -62.70
C LEU A 336 30.38 1.75 -62.45
N GLN A 337 31.63 2.16 -62.43
CA GLN A 337 32.75 1.25 -62.15
C GLN A 337 32.68 0.70 -60.71
N GLU A 338 32.45 1.54 -59.72
CA GLU A 338 32.29 1.11 -58.34
C GLU A 338 31.13 0.12 -58.19
N ALA A 339 30.00 0.40 -58.81
CA ALA A 339 28.84 -0.48 -58.79
C ALA A 339 29.15 -1.86 -59.38
N GLN A 340 29.78 -1.89 -60.60
CA GLN A 340 30.15 -3.12 -61.28
C GLN A 340 31.18 -3.94 -60.51
N GLN A 341 32.08 -3.30 -59.79
CA GLN A 341 33.09 -3.93 -58.93
C GLN A 341 32.59 -4.42 -57.60
N GLY A 342 31.32 -4.20 -57.28
CA GLY A 342 30.72 -4.62 -56.01
C GLY A 342 31.11 -3.75 -54.83
N ALA A 343 31.44 -2.47 -55.07
CA ALA A 343 31.77 -1.53 -53.99
C ALA A 343 30.54 -1.09 -53.14
N ILE A 344 29.34 -1.32 -53.65
CA ILE A 344 28.10 -0.96 -52.91
C ILE A 344 27.71 -2.13 -52.02
N THR A 345 28.13 -2.05 -50.78
CA THR A 345 27.92 -3.08 -49.76
C THR A 345 27.09 -2.53 -48.62
N GLU A 346 26.55 -3.40 -47.78
CA GLU A 346 25.86 -2.99 -46.57
C GLU A 346 26.79 -2.22 -45.63
N GLU A 347 28.05 -2.62 -45.52
CA GLU A 347 29.09 -1.91 -44.76
C GLU A 347 29.22 -0.44 -45.20
N VAL A 348 29.29 -0.21 -46.53
CA VAL A 348 29.40 1.14 -47.12
C VAL A 348 28.12 1.95 -46.90
N LEU A 349 26.98 1.33 -47.10
CA LEU A 349 25.69 2.03 -46.96
C LEU A 349 25.27 2.26 -45.53
N LYS A 350 25.70 1.43 -44.57
CA LYS A 350 25.35 1.56 -43.17
C LYS A 350 26.51 2.09 -42.33
N THR A 351 27.52 1.28 -42.05
CA THR A 351 28.56 1.59 -41.08
C THR A 351 29.35 2.84 -41.48
N GLN A 352 29.82 2.91 -42.74
CA GLN A 352 30.51 4.09 -43.23
C GLN A 352 29.58 5.31 -43.32
N ALA A 353 28.36 5.12 -43.77
CA ALA A 353 27.39 6.21 -43.87
C ALA A 353 27.01 6.81 -42.52
N ILE A 354 26.90 6.01 -41.47
CA ILE A 354 26.69 6.50 -40.09
C ILE A 354 27.91 7.32 -39.65
N SER A 355 29.11 6.77 -39.82
CA SER A 355 30.36 7.43 -39.43
C SER A 355 30.58 8.76 -40.17
N GLU A 356 30.16 8.86 -41.41
CA GLU A 356 30.24 10.07 -42.25
C GLU A 356 29.06 11.05 -42.04
N GLY A 357 28.11 10.72 -41.20
CA GLY A 357 26.90 11.51 -40.97
C GLY A 357 25.92 11.54 -42.15
N LYS A 358 25.98 10.54 -43.05
CA LYS A 358 25.09 10.41 -44.19
C LYS A 358 23.74 9.81 -43.85
N VAL A 359 23.67 9.08 -42.77
CA VAL A 359 22.45 8.56 -42.15
C VAL A 359 22.57 8.57 -40.65
N LYS A 360 21.51 8.92 -39.98
CA LYS A 360 21.37 8.83 -38.51
C LYS A 360 19.92 8.57 -38.17
N ALA A 361 19.70 7.98 -37.00
CA ALA A 361 18.40 7.81 -36.43
C ALA A 361 18.43 8.29 -34.99
N ASN A 362 17.45 9.10 -34.63
CA ASN A 362 17.28 9.60 -33.28
C ASN A 362 15.84 9.39 -32.80
N ASP A 363 15.73 9.13 -31.54
CA ASP A 363 14.47 9.07 -30.82
C ASP A 363 14.49 10.07 -29.67
N THR A 364 13.36 10.68 -29.36
CA THR A 364 13.27 11.69 -28.30
C THR A 364 13.49 11.06 -26.93
N GLU A 365 13.01 9.85 -26.73
CA GLU A 365 13.00 9.13 -25.46
C GLU A 365 14.26 8.27 -25.27
N GLU A 366 14.74 7.63 -26.35
CA GLU A 366 15.89 6.72 -26.29
C GLU A 366 17.21 7.34 -26.80
N GLY A 367 17.15 8.48 -27.49
CA GLY A 367 18.33 9.12 -28.05
C GLY A 367 18.78 8.53 -29.37
N ASP A 368 20.09 8.34 -29.56
CA ASP A 368 20.67 7.85 -30.81
C ASP A 368 20.36 6.37 -31.06
N LEU A 369 19.63 6.11 -32.13
CA LEU A 369 19.26 4.78 -32.58
C LEU A 369 20.00 4.35 -33.87
N SER A 370 21.03 5.07 -34.28
CA SER A 370 21.71 4.84 -35.57
C SER A 370 22.23 3.41 -35.72
N GLU A 371 22.72 2.80 -34.64
CA GLU A 371 23.17 1.41 -34.65
C GLU A 371 22.03 0.39 -34.86
N LYS A 372 20.80 0.77 -34.55
CA LYS A 372 19.60 -0.04 -34.74
C LYS A 372 19.03 0.06 -36.17
N LEU A 373 19.56 0.95 -37.02
CA LEU A 373 19.15 1.06 -38.43
C LEU A 373 19.30 -0.26 -39.16
N LYS A 374 18.30 -0.61 -39.93
CA LYS A 374 18.31 -1.78 -40.84
C LYS A 374 18.06 -1.31 -42.26
N LEU A 375 18.83 -1.83 -43.17
CA LEU A 375 18.61 -1.62 -44.59
C LEU A 375 17.67 -2.72 -45.09
N LEU A 376 16.54 -2.32 -45.64
CA LEU A 376 15.53 -3.24 -46.14
C LEU A 376 15.77 -3.51 -47.64
N ASP A 377 15.51 -4.77 -48.01
CA ASP A 377 15.50 -5.22 -49.40
C ASP A 377 16.77 -4.89 -50.18
N PHE A 378 17.91 -4.94 -49.52
CA PHE A 378 19.19 -4.65 -50.12
C PHE A 378 19.78 -5.90 -50.82
N HIS A 379 19.97 -5.81 -52.13
CA HIS A 379 20.54 -6.84 -53.00
C HIS A 379 21.75 -6.26 -53.73
N PRO A 380 22.96 -6.41 -53.18
CA PRO A 380 24.16 -5.77 -53.74
C PRO A 380 24.46 -6.21 -55.16
N GLU A 381 24.07 -7.44 -55.54
CA GLU A 381 24.24 -7.97 -56.89
C GLU A 381 23.46 -7.21 -57.97
N GLU A 382 22.40 -6.49 -57.57
CA GLU A 382 21.63 -5.70 -58.55
C GLU A 382 22.40 -4.48 -59.02
N PHE A 383 23.22 -3.89 -58.18
CA PHE A 383 24.09 -2.78 -58.54
C PHE A 383 25.18 -3.19 -59.53
N GLN A 384 25.63 -4.44 -59.49
CA GLN A 384 26.63 -4.95 -60.38
C GLN A 384 26.12 -5.18 -61.82
N LYS A 385 24.80 -5.24 -61.97
CA LYS A 385 24.14 -5.42 -63.28
C LYS A 385 24.01 -4.14 -64.12
N PHE A 386 24.29 -2.98 -63.51
CA PHE A 386 24.22 -1.72 -64.25
C PHE A 386 25.22 -1.68 -65.39
N THR A 387 24.75 -1.26 -66.54
CA THR A 387 25.54 -1.02 -67.75
C THR A 387 25.59 0.43 -68.15
N ASP A 388 24.76 1.26 -67.52
CA ASP A 388 24.64 2.69 -67.72
C ASP A 388 24.21 3.38 -66.42
N SER A 389 24.11 4.70 -66.41
CA SER A 389 23.57 5.46 -65.24
C SER A 389 22.17 4.99 -64.89
N GLY A 390 21.92 4.89 -63.61
CA GLY A 390 20.62 4.48 -63.05
C GLY A 390 20.54 4.73 -61.56
N TYR A 391 19.53 4.18 -60.95
CA TYR A 391 19.32 4.29 -59.51
C TYR A 391 18.53 3.11 -58.95
N ILE A 392 18.68 2.87 -57.65
CA ILE A 392 17.82 1.98 -56.86
C ILE A 392 17.38 2.75 -55.62
N VAL A 393 16.08 2.69 -55.31
CA VAL A 393 15.53 3.24 -54.08
C VAL A 393 15.55 2.13 -53.02
N LEU A 394 16.20 2.43 -51.89
CA LEU A 394 16.29 1.55 -50.74
C LEU A 394 15.56 2.19 -49.54
N ASN A 395 15.25 1.41 -48.53
CA ASN A 395 14.57 1.86 -47.36
C ASN A 395 15.40 1.60 -46.10
N TRP A 396 15.53 2.63 -45.27
CA TRP A 396 15.97 2.50 -43.88
C TRP A 396 14.80 2.19 -42.99
N HIS A 397 15.02 1.35 -42.01
CA HIS A 397 14.06 1.04 -40.94
C HIS A 397 14.73 1.18 -39.58
N VAL A 398 14.03 1.76 -38.63
CA VAL A 398 14.40 1.79 -37.20
C VAL A 398 13.17 1.63 -36.36
N GLN A 399 13.33 1.01 -35.21
CA GLN A 399 12.26 0.81 -34.22
C GLN A 399 12.81 1.13 -32.85
N ASP A 400 12.03 1.91 -32.05
CA ASP A 400 12.33 2.12 -30.64
C ASP A 400 12.00 0.86 -29.82
N SER A 401 12.36 0.86 -28.54
CA SER A 401 12.11 -0.26 -27.63
C SER A 401 10.92 -0.08 -26.71
N MET A 402 10.17 1.01 -26.87
CA MET A 402 9.04 1.38 -26.03
C MET A 402 7.76 0.64 -26.43
N GLY A 403 7.72 -0.66 -26.25
CA GLY A 403 6.56 -1.47 -26.59
C GLY A 403 6.67 -2.91 -26.11
N PRO A 404 5.67 -3.76 -26.40
CA PRO A 404 5.68 -5.17 -26.05
C PRO A 404 6.93 -5.87 -26.62
N ASP A 405 7.60 -6.66 -25.78
CA ASP A 405 8.82 -7.37 -26.15
C ASP A 405 9.97 -6.46 -26.64
N GLY A 406 9.97 -5.19 -26.20
CA GLY A 406 10.97 -4.22 -26.62
C GLY A 406 10.81 -3.76 -28.07
N LYS A 407 9.60 -3.86 -28.61
CA LYS A 407 9.24 -3.43 -29.96
C LYS A 407 8.21 -2.31 -29.90
N GLY A 408 8.68 -1.10 -30.00
CA GLY A 408 7.85 0.09 -29.99
C GLY A 408 7.52 0.64 -31.36
N LYS A 409 7.53 1.95 -31.46
CA LYS A 409 7.23 2.66 -32.70
C LYS A 409 8.36 2.52 -33.71
N GLU A 410 8.01 2.51 -34.95
CA GLU A 410 8.98 2.29 -36.05
C GLU A 410 8.81 3.32 -37.14
N THR A 411 9.91 3.60 -37.79
CA THR A 411 9.99 4.52 -38.94
C THR A 411 10.72 3.86 -40.09
N VAL A 412 10.17 4.01 -41.29
CA VAL A 412 10.78 3.64 -42.53
C VAL A 412 11.08 4.89 -43.33
N ARG A 413 12.30 5.05 -43.82
CA ARG A 413 12.70 6.19 -44.64
C ARG A 413 13.38 5.72 -45.94
N PRO A 414 12.84 6.11 -47.10
CA PRO A 414 13.49 5.83 -48.36
C PRO A 414 14.69 6.75 -48.62
N PHE A 415 15.67 6.26 -49.31
CA PHE A 415 16.77 7.01 -49.90
C PHE A 415 17.16 6.39 -51.24
N THR A 416 17.80 7.18 -52.08
CA THR A 416 18.17 6.71 -53.44
C THR A 416 19.68 6.48 -53.52
N VAL A 417 20.06 5.35 -54.08
CA VAL A 417 21.44 5.06 -54.47
C VAL A 417 21.56 5.24 -55.97
N TYR A 418 22.29 6.26 -56.36
CA TYR A 418 22.55 6.56 -57.77
C TYR A 418 23.84 5.89 -58.22
N VAL A 419 23.78 5.30 -59.43
CA VAL A 419 24.93 4.85 -60.17
C VAL A 419 25.13 5.83 -61.31
N VAL A 420 26.31 6.42 -61.41
CA VAL A 420 26.60 7.54 -62.32
C VAL A 420 27.72 7.13 -63.29
N LYS A 421 27.38 7.19 -64.54
CA LYS A 421 28.37 7.01 -65.64
C LYS A 421 28.73 8.40 -66.18
N ASP A 422 30.01 8.63 -66.37
CA ASP A 422 30.54 9.85 -67.01
C ASP A 422 30.09 11.17 -66.31
N GLY A 423 29.75 11.10 -65.03
CA GLY A 423 29.33 12.24 -64.21
C GLY A 423 27.89 12.74 -64.39
N GLU A 424 27.10 12.08 -65.23
CA GLU A 424 25.67 12.41 -65.39
C GLU A 424 24.81 11.78 -64.29
N ILE A 425 24.22 12.61 -63.44
CA ILE A 425 23.26 12.19 -62.41
C ILE A 425 21.94 11.80 -63.09
N PRO A 426 21.45 10.58 -62.96
CA PRO A 426 20.17 10.17 -63.50
C PRO A 426 19.05 11.06 -62.98
N LYS A 427 17.99 11.23 -63.75
CA LYS A 427 16.80 11.92 -63.27
C LYS A 427 16.31 11.23 -62.00
N ALA A 428 15.95 12.02 -61.03
CA ALA A 428 15.34 11.51 -59.80
C ALA A 428 14.16 10.58 -60.12
N PRO A 429 14.02 9.45 -59.43
CA PRO A 429 12.91 8.56 -59.64
C PRO A 429 11.61 9.32 -59.50
N HIS A 430 10.66 9.05 -60.37
CA HIS A 430 9.29 9.46 -60.12
C HIS A 430 8.89 8.81 -58.80
N LYS A 431 8.58 9.65 -57.88
CA LYS A 431 8.10 9.21 -56.59
C LYS A 431 6.87 8.34 -56.82
N GLN A 432 6.76 7.29 -56.03
CA GLN A 432 5.74 6.27 -56.24
C GLN A 432 4.33 6.86 -56.36
N ASN A 433 3.56 6.30 -57.26
CA ASN A 433 2.20 6.76 -57.53
C ASN A 433 1.13 6.17 -56.60
N VAL A 434 1.56 5.45 -55.61
CA VAL A 434 0.66 4.78 -54.65
C VAL A 434 1.08 5.09 -53.22
N ARG A 435 0.12 5.46 -52.41
CA ARG A 435 0.27 5.65 -50.99
C ARG A 435 -0.74 4.82 -50.24
N PHE A 436 -0.35 4.32 -49.08
CA PHE A 436 -1.20 3.52 -48.23
C PHE A 436 -1.51 4.28 -46.95
N ILE A 437 -2.79 4.36 -46.64
CA ILE A 437 -3.32 4.93 -45.41
C ILE A 437 -4.06 3.81 -44.72
N SER A 438 -3.55 3.40 -43.56
CA SER A 438 -4.05 2.27 -42.80
C SER A 438 -4.51 2.66 -41.43
N GLU A 439 -5.42 1.90 -40.84
CA GLU A 439 -5.81 2.05 -39.44
C GLU A 439 -4.65 1.72 -38.47
N LYS A 440 -3.75 0.84 -38.88
CA LYS A 440 -2.42 0.81 -38.33
C LYS A 440 -1.72 2.07 -38.76
N TYR A 441 -0.97 2.70 -37.92
CA TYR A 441 -0.21 3.84 -38.35
C TYR A 441 0.95 3.44 -39.24
N TYR A 442 1.16 4.23 -40.28
CA TYR A 442 2.35 4.16 -41.09
C TYR A 442 2.78 5.55 -41.47
N ARG A 443 4.08 5.73 -41.57
CA ARG A 443 4.59 6.95 -42.14
C ARG A 443 4.23 6.99 -43.64
N ILE A 444 3.50 8.03 -44.01
CA ILE A 444 3.25 8.26 -45.43
C ILE A 444 4.53 8.83 -46.03
N ASN A 445 4.97 8.24 -47.11
CA ASN A 445 6.15 8.70 -47.79
C ASN A 445 5.99 10.14 -48.27
N GLU A 446 7.03 10.93 -48.13
CA GLU A 446 7.08 12.39 -48.29
C GLU A 446 7.10 12.88 -49.71
N ASN A 447 6.34 12.28 -50.58
CA ASN A 447 6.29 12.66 -51.97
C ASN A 447 5.22 13.70 -52.26
N VAL A 448 4.97 14.56 -51.29
CA VAL A 448 4.06 15.68 -51.44
C VAL A 448 4.86 16.87 -52.03
N ASP A 449 4.40 17.39 -53.16
CA ASP A 449 4.92 18.63 -53.66
C ASP A 449 4.40 19.78 -52.80
N ALA A 450 5.30 20.33 -51.96
CA ALA A 450 4.93 21.40 -51.01
C ALA A 450 4.42 22.66 -51.75
N ASP A 451 4.86 22.92 -52.94
CA ASP A 451 4.42 24.08 -53.72
C ASP A 451 3.01 23.89 -54.28
N ALA A 452 2.52 22.68 -54.36
CA ALA A 452 1.15 22.36 -54.77
C ALA A 452 0.12 22.45 -53.66
N LEU A 453 0.54 22.65 -52.41
CA LEU A 453 -0.34 22.74 -51.26
C LEU A 453 -0.85 24.16 -51.03
N THR A 454 -2.09 24.27 -50.57
CA THR A 454 -2.61 25.52 -49.98
C THR A 454 -1.94 25.77 -48.62
N GLU A 455 -2.04 26.99 -48.07
CA GLU A 455 -1.47 27.32 -46.76
C GLU A 455 -2.09 26.47 -45.65
N ASP A 456 -3.41 26.22 -45.71
CA ASP A 456 -4.11 25.36 -44.72
C ASP A 456 -3.62 23.91 -44.82
N GLU A 457 -3.38 23.41 -46.03
CA GLU A 457 -2.81 22.07 -46.26
C GLU A 457 -1.38 21.99 -45.75
N LYS A 458 -0.55 23.04 -45.94
CA LYS A 458 0.82 23.09 -45.36
C LYS A 458 0.81 23.10 -43.87
N GLU A 459 -0.13 23.81 -43.23
CA GLU A 459 -0.26 23.81 -41.79
C GLU A 459 -0.67 22.43 -41.25
N ALA A 460 -1.67 21.81 -41.86
CA ALA A 460 -2.10 20.46 -41.49
C ALA A 460 -0.98 19.44 -41.69
N TYR A 461 -0.24 19.54 -42.77
CA TYR A 461 0.93 18.71 -43.08
C TYR A 461 2.03 18.88 -42.02
N SER A 462 2.32 20.10 -41.62
CA SER A 462 3.34 20.44 -40.64
C SER A 462 2.99 19.97 -39.23
N LYS A 463 1.73 20.10 -38.82
CA LYS A 463 1.25 19.63 -37.49
C LYS A 463 1.50 18.15 -37.26
N ASN A 464 1.51 17.34 -38.30
CA ASN A 464 1.69 15.89 -38.20
C ASN A 464 3.13 15.43 -38.45
N GLY A 465 4.09 16.35 -38.39
CA GLY A 465 5.50 16.01 -38.56
C GLY A 465 5.80 15.33 -39.88
N GLY A 466 5.11 15.78 -40.97
CA GLY A 466 5.23 15.17 -42.31
C GLY A 466 4.45 13.87 -42.37
N LEU A 467 3.23 13.89 -42.71
CA LEU A 467 2.38 12.74 -43.06
C LEU A 467 2.66 11.44 -42.26
N HIS A 468 2.79 11.54 -40.97
CA HIS A 468 2.70 10.40 -40.07
C HIS A 468 1.23 10.02 -39.94
N VAL A 469 0.91 8.79 -40.27
CA VAL A 469 -0.46 8.27 -40.13
C VAL A 469 -0.45 7.18 -39.09
N ASP A 470 -1.00 7.51 -37.92
CA ASP A 470 -1.48 6.52 -36.99
C ASP A 470 -2.99 6.33 -37.15
N SER A 471 -3.55 5.33 -36.51
CA SER A 471 -4.99 5.05 -36.60
C SER A 471 -5.86 6.22 -36.18
N LYS A 472 -5.44 7.00 -35.20
CA LYS A 472 -6.17 8.16 -34.71
C LYS A 472 -6.13 9.32 -35.68
N TRP A 473 -4.92 9.69 -36.15
CA TRP A 473 -4.76 10.76 -37.11
C TRP A 473 -5.50 10.46 -38.42
N TYR A 474 -5.46 9.22 -38.85
CA TYR A 474 -6.16 8.76 -40.03
C TYR A 474 -7.69 8.94 -39.94
N GLN A 475 -8.26 8.78 -38.77
CA GLN A 475 -9.70 8.98 -38.53
C GLN A 475 -10.13 10.44 -38.54
N GLU A 476 -9.22 11.40 -38.46
CA GLU A 476 -9.53 12.80 -38.57
C GLU A 476 -9.80 13.19 -40.03
N GLN A 477 -11.05 13.49 -40.35
CA GLN A 477 -11.51 13.76 -41.71
C GLN A 477 -10.70 14.86 -42.41
N GLU A 478 -10.29 15.89 -41.68
CA GLU A 478 -9.50 16.99 -42.18
C GLU A 478 -8.18 16.51 -42.81
N TYR A 479 -7.47 15.62 -42.16
CA TYR A 479 -6.20 15.11 -42.65
C TYR A 479 -6.38 14.12 -43.79
N GLN A 480 -7.44 13.32 -43.76
CA GLN A 480 -7.78 12.44 -44.88
C GLN A 480 -8.02 13.24 -46.19
N ASP A 481 -8.77 14.31 -46.05
CA ASP A 481 -9.06 15.17 -47.21
C ASP A 481 -7.80 15.87 -47.76
N VAL A 482 -6.93 16.35 -46.86
CA VAL A 482 -5.63 16.94 -47.26
C VAL A 482 -4.75 15.90 -48.01
N ILE A 483 -4.64 14.72 -47.48
CA ILE A 483 -3.84 13.64 -48.09
C ILE A 483 -4.39 13.30 -49.47
N GLU A 484 -5.67 13.07 -49.59
CA GLU A 484 -6.29 12.73 -50.88
C GLU A 484 -6.12 13.82 -51.93
N LYS A 485 -6.37 15.05 -51.54
CA LYS A 485 -6.22 16.22 -52.41
C LYS A 485 -4.79 16.37 -52.91
N THR A 486 -3.85 16.29 -51.97
CA THR A 486 -2.43 16.45 -52.30
C THR A 486 -1.95 15.36 -53.22
N TRP A 487 -2.29 14.12 -52.93
CA TRP A 487 -1.89 12.98 -53.73
C TRP A 487 -2.50 13.01 -55.12
N LYS A 488 -3.79 13.33 -55.22
CA LYS A 488 -4.47 13.46 -56.53
C LYS A 488 -3.90 14.58 -57.39
N LYS A 489 -3.48 15.70 -56.79
CA LYS A 489 -2.80 16.78 -57.50
C LYS A 489 -1.49 16.31 -58.18
N ASN A 490 -0.80 15.37 -57.53
CA ASN A 490 0.48 14.79 -58.01
C ASN A 490 0.29 13.56 -58.92
N GLY A 491 -0.94 13.25 -59.34
CA GLY A 491 -1.25 12.13 -60.21
C GLY A 491 -1.17 10.75 -59.54
N GLY A 492 -1.15 10.70 -58.20
CA GLY A 492 -1.10 9.47 -57.45
C GLY A 492 -2.49 8.87 -57.14
N LYS A 493 -2.46 7.65 -56.65
CA LYS A 493 -3.64 6.92 -56.16
C LYS A 493 -3.56 6.80 -54.64
N VAL A 494 -4.69 6.98 -53.95
CA VAL A 494 -4.80 6.84 -52.49
C VAL A 494 -5.66 5.63 -52.20
N TYR A 495 -5.13 4.73 -51.36
CA TYR A 495 -5.84 3.58 -50.84
C TYR A 495 -5.99 3.69 -49.35
N ARG A 496 -7.16 3.30 -48.81
CA ARG A 496 -7.45 3.26 -47.36
C ARG A 496 -7.57 1.83 -46.92
N PHE A 497 -6.86 1.49 -45.85
CA PHE A 497 -6.87 0.17 -45.27
C PHE A 497 -7.67 0.16 -43.99
N THR A 498 -8.53 -0.86 -43.85
CA THR A 498 -9.04 -1.32 -42.56
C THR A 498 -7.98 -2.14 -41.85
N HIS A 499 -8.21 -2.49 -40.58
CA HIS A 499 -7.36 -3.46 -39.87
C HIS A 499 -7.25 -4.79 -40.59
N GLU A 500 -8.34 -5.25 -41.16
CA GLU A 500 -8.36 -6.50 -41.95
C GLU A 500 -7.53 -6.37 -43.23
N ASP A 501 -7.61 -5.25 -43.89
CA ASP A 501 -6.79 -5.01 -45.10
C ASP A 501 -5.30 -4.95 -44.75
N ALA A 502 -4.95 -4.33 -43.62
CA ALA A 502 -3.57 -4.29 -43.16
C ALA A 502 -3.02 -5.71 -42.86
N ARG A 503 -3.83 -6.56 -42.20
CA ARG A 503 -3.49 -7.95 -41.94
C ARG A 503 -3.32 -8.74 -43.24
N ARG A 504 -4.23 -8.58 -44.19
CA ARG A 504 -4.14 -9.20 -45.51
C ARG A 504 -2.90 -8.74 -46.31
N ALA A 505 -2.54 -7.47 -46.15
CA ALA A 505 -1.33 -6.94 -46.78
C ALA A 505 -0.05 -7.58 -46.20
N GLU A 506 0.00 -7.76 -44.88
CA GLU A 506 1.10 -8.46 -44.22
C GLU A 506 1.21 -9.92 -44.73
N GLU A 507 0.11 -10.65 -44.76
CA GLU A 507 0.07 -12.03 -45.29
C GLU A 507 0.50 -12.10 -46.77
N PHE A 508 0.07 -11.14 -47.59
CA PHE A 508 0.42 -11.09 -49.00
C PHE A 508 1.92 -10.86 -49.18
N VAL A 509 2.50 -9.93 -48.42
CA VAL A 509 3.94 -9.63 -48.47
C VAL A 509 4.76 -10.86 -48.05
N ASP A 510 4.38 -11.52 -46.96
CA ASP A 510 5.05 -12.72 -46.47
C ASP A 510 5.00 -13.86 -47.47
N THR A 511 3.84 -14.04 -48.11
CA THR A 511 3.65 -15.11 -49.13
C THR A 511 4.44 -14.87 -50.38
N HIS A 512 4.61 -13.62 -50.82
CA HIS A 512 5.27 -13.26 -52.05
C HIS A 512 6.77 -12.93 -51.88
N GLY A 513 7.27 -12.96 -50.63
CA GLY A 513 8.69 -12.72 -50.33
C GLY A 513 9.18 -11.32 -50.71
N ILE A 514 8.29 -10.34 -50.68
CA ILE A 514 8.56 -8.95 -51.05
C ILE A 514 8.76 -8.11 -49.79
N GLY A 515 9.93 -8.12 -49.20
CA GLY A 515 10.27 -7.27 -48.09
C GLY A 515 9.32 -7.34 -46.89
N ASN A 516 8.93 -6.22 -46.32
CA ASN A 516 7.96 -6.14 -45.21
C ASN A 516 6.69 -5.40 -45.64
N SER A 517 5.65 -5.49 -44.81
CA SER A 517 4.35 -4.87 -45.08
C SER A 517 4.37 -3.33 -45.19
N ARG A 518 5.53 -2.70 -44.96
CA ARG A 518 5.76 -1.27 -45.11
C ARG A 518 6.50 -0.90 -46.38
N ASP A 519 6.95 -1.90 -47.15
CA ASP A 519 7.50 -1.64 -48.46
C ASP A 519 6.41 -1.10 -49.38
N GLU A 520 6.61 0.11 -49.90
CA GLU A 520 5.63 0.76 -50.77
C GLU A 520 5.36 -0.02 -52.04
N ASN A 521 6.35 -0.73 -52.56
CA ASN A 521 6.17 -1.55 -53.76
C ASN A 521 5.28 -2.76 -53.47
N ALA A 522 5.53 -3.45 -52.34
CA ALA A 522 4.73 -4.58 -51.91
C ALA A 522 3.28 -4.16 -51.62
N LEU A 523 3.10 -3.05 -50.94
CA LEU A 523 1.79 -2.49 -50.67
C LEU A 523 1.11 -2.02 -51.97
N ALA A 524 1.84 -1.47 -52.92
CA ALA A 524 1.30 -1.10 -54.23
C ALA A 524 0.81 -2.34 -55.01
N MET A 525 1.53 -3.43 -54.97
CA MET A 525 1.11 -4.70 -55.57
C MET A 525 -0.16 -5.22 -54.90
N PHE A 526 -0.20 -5.22 -53.59
CA PHE A 526 -1.39 -5.61 -52.83
C PHE A 526 -2.60 -4.75 -53.20
N ALA A 527 -2.44 -3.42 -53.21
CA ALA A 527 -3.52 -2.50 -53.55
C ALA A 527 -4.03 -2.70 -55.00
N ASN A 528 -3.13 -2.89 -55.95
CA ASN A 528 -3.50 -3.15 -57.34
C ASN A 528 -4.25 -4.48 -57.52
N GLU A 529 -3.96 -5.46 -56.71
CA GLU A 529 -4.55 -6.79 -56.80
C GLU A 529 -5.86 -6.91 -55.99
N PHE A 530 -5.93 -6.35 -54.79
CA PHE A 530 -7.01 -6.60 -53.85
C PHE A 530 -7.90 -5.41 -53.54
N LEU A 531 -7.49 -4.18 -53.83
CA LEU A 531 -8.22 -2.94 -53.50
C LEU A 531 -8.72 -2.19 -54.74
N LYS A 532 -9.33 -2.86 -55.64
CA LYS A 532 -9.83 -2.27 -56.92
C LYS A 532 -11.10 -1.45 -56.70
#